data_0ab5193d71ecf1adfd358524cdc3a508
#
_entry.id   0ab5193d71ecf1adfd358524cdc3a508
#
_cell.length_a   1.000
_cell.length_b   1.000
_cell.length_c   1.000
_cell.angle_alpha   90.00
_cell.angle_beta   90.00
_cell.angle_gamma   90.00
#
_symmetry.space_group_name_H-M   'P 1'
#
loop_
_entity.id
_entity.type
_entity.pdbx_description
1 polymer ?
#
loop_
_entity_poly.entity_id
_entity_poly.type
_entity_poly.pdbx_seq_one_letter_code
_entity_poly.pdbx_strand_id
1 'polypeptide(L)'
;GGLPGGLKKKCAETDRASAALVTDLKQRGLLEDTLVIWGGEFGRTNYCQGKFTPASFGRDHHPKCFSIWMAGGGIKAGHSHGRTDDYGYNILEGDVHVHDFHATLLHLLGIDHEQLTFQTKAVISA
;
A
#
# COMPACT_ATOMS: atom_id res chain seq x y z
N GLY A 1 -16.38 -10.81 11.13
CA GLY A 1 -15.52 -10.89 12.30
C GLY A 1 -14.74 -9.64 12.48
N GLY A 2 -14.75 -9.07 13.69
CA GLY A 2 -14.02 -7.86 14.01
C GLY A 2 -12.50 -8.08 14.10
N LEU A 3 -11.76 -7.00 14.38
CA LEU A 3 -10.30 -7.01 14.56
C LEU A 3 -9.79 -8.10 15.52
N PRO A 4 -10.40 -8.33 16.71
CA PRO A 4 -9.85 -9.27 17.66
C PRO A 4 -9.69 -10.70 17.13
N GLY A 5 -10.65 -11.18 16.34
CA GLY A 5 -10.59 -12.55 15.79
C GLY A 5 -10.14 -12.62 14.34
N GLY A 6 -10.47 -11.60 13.55
CA GLY A 6 -10.23 -11.59 12.11
C GLY A 6 -8.81 -11.25 11.70
N LEU A 7 -8.20 -10.26 12.35
CA LEU A 7 -6.88 -9.75 11.95
C LEU A 7 -5.79 -10.82 12.05
N LYS A 8 -5.69 -11.49 13.19
CA LYS A 8 -4.69 -12.55 13.41
C LYS A 8 -4.78 -13.66 12.36
N LYS A 9 -6.03 -14.06 12.01
CA LYS A 9 -6.25 -15.07 10.98
C LYS A 9 -5.80 -14.57 9.62
N LYS A 10 -6.16 -13.34 9.24
CA LYS A 10 -5.77 -12.76 7.94
C LYS A 10 -4.27 -12.53 7.82
N CYS A 11 -3.61 -12.05 8.86
CA CYS A 11 -2.15 -11.98 8.87
C CYS A 11 -1.52 -13.37 8.68
N ALA A 12 -1.99 -14.39 9.38
CA ALA A 12 -1.44 -15.75 9.23
C ALA A 12 -1.65 -16.32 7.83
N GLU A 13 -2.72 -15.94 7.13
CA GLU A 13 -3.00 -16.35 5.74
C GLU A 13 -2.08 -15.65 4.73
N THR A 14 -1.67 -14.40 4.97
CA THR A 14 -0.97 -13.55 3.99
C THR A 14 0.52 -13.40 4.26
N ASP A 15 0.95 -13.29 5.52
CA ASP A 15 2.34 -12.94 5.87
C ASP A 15 3.35 -13.96 5.35
N ARG A 16 3.06 -15.24 5.54
CA ARG A 16 3.97 -16.31 5.09
C ARG A 16 4.11 -16.37 3.58
N ALA A 17 3.02 -16.17 2.86
CA ALA A 17 3.03 -16.15 1.40
C ALA A 17 3.79 -14.94 0.86
N SER A 18 3.58 -13.76 1.44
CA SER A 18 4.28 -12.53 1.07
C SER A 18 5.79 -12.63 1.33
N ALA A 19 6.17 -13.14 2.51
CA ALA A 19 7.58 -13.34 2.85
C ALA A 19 8.24 -14.40 1.95
N ALA A 20 7.54 -15.49 1.64
CA ALA A 20 8.04 -16.53 0.75
C ALA A 20 8.25 -16.01 -0.67
N LEU A 21 7.31 -15.20 -1.20
CA LEU A 21 7.42 -14.60 -2.53
C LEU A 21 8.69 -13.74 -2.64
N VAL A 22 8.90 -12.80 -1.71
CA VAL A 22 10.08 -11.92 -1.76
C VAL A 22 11.37 -12.71 -1.59
N THR A 23 11.37 -13.72 -0.69
CA THR A 23 12.54 -14.59 -0.46
C THR A 23 12.88 -15.42 -1.70
N ASP A 24 11.89 -16.03 -2.34
CA ASP A 24 12.07 -16.84 -3.55
C ASP A 24 12.57 -15.99 -4.72
N LEU A 25 11.97 -14.82 -4.95
CA LEU A 25 12.45 -13.89 -5.97
C LEU A 25 13.90 -13.48 -5.74
N LYS A 26 14.28 -13.20 -4.48
CA LYS A 26 15.65 -12.84 -4.13
C LYS A 26 16.62 -14.02 -4.37
N GLN A 27 16.27 -15.22 -3.96
CA GLN A 27 17.10 -16.42 -4.12
C GLN A 27 17.33 -16.76 -5.58
N ARG A 28 16.35 -16.49 -6.44
CA ARG A 28 16.45 -16.73 -7.89
C ARG A 28 17.13 -15.60 -8.66
N GLY A 29 17.48 -14.49 -8.00
CA GLY A 29 18.02 -13.31 -8.67
C GLY A 29 16.98 -12.53 -9.49
N LEU A 30 15.69 -12.79 -9.27
CA LEU A 30 14.59 -12.13 -10.01
C LEU A 30 14.11 -10.84 -9.35
N LEU A 31 14.47 -10.61 -8.08
CA LEU A 31 13.98 -9.45 -7.33
C LEU A 31 14.51 -8.12 -7.89
N GLU A 32 15.65 -8.12 -8.58
CA GLU A 32 16.22 -6.93 -9.20
C GLU A 32 15.33 -6.39 -10.34
N ASP A 33 14.71 -7.31 -11.09
CA ASP A 33 13.85 -6.99 -12.23
C ASP A 33 12.35 -7.10 -11.91
N THR A 34 12.01 -7.38 -10.64
CA THR A 34 10.61 -7.55 -10.21
C THR A 34 10.28 -6.59 -9.08
N LEU A 35 9.35 -5.68 -9.32
CA LEU A 35 8.82 -4.80 -8.29
C LEU A 35 7.65 -5.46 -7.57
N VAL A 36 7.81 -5.73 -6.29
CA VAL A 36 6.75 -6.22 -5.41
C VAL A 36 6.19 -5.05 -4.61
N ILE A 37 4.88 -4.86 -4.68
CA ILE A 37 4.16 -3.80 -3.96
C ILE A 37 3.13 -4.46 -3.04
N TRP A 38 3.14 -4.08 -1.78
CA TRP A 38 2.15 -4.52 -0.81
C TRP A 38 1.48 -3.33 -0.14
N GLY A 39 0.16 -3.31 -0.14
CA GLY A 39 -0.63 -2.26 0.47
C GLY A 39 -2.09 -2.65 0.59
N GLY A 40 -2.83 -1.90 1.39
CA GLY A 40 -4.28 -1.88 1.37
C GLY A 40 -4.81 -0.84 0.39
N GLU A 41 -6.10 -0.89 0.10
CA GLU A 41 -6.78 0.11 -0.73
C GLU A 41 -6.82 1.48 -0.04
N PHE A 42 -6.91 1.48 1.31
CA PHE A 42 -6.89 2.65 2.20
C PHE A 42 -6.20 2.32 3.51
N GLY A 43 -5.87 3.37 4.26
CA GLY A 43 -5.60 3.29 5.69
C GLY A 43 -6.85 3.01 6.50
N ARG A 44 -6.67 2.94 7.80
CA ARG A 44 -7.74 2.70 8.76
C ARG A 44 -7.71 3.75 9.86
N THR A 45 -8.89 4.19 10.28
CA THR A 45 -9.04 5.14 11.38
C THR A 45 -8.59 4.54 12.70
N ASN A 46 -8.23 5.38 13.64
CA ASN A 46 -7.94 4.99 15.03
C ASN A 46 -9.20 4.83 15.90
N TYR A 47 -10.37 5.15 15.37
CA TYR A 47 -11.66 4.95 16.02
C TYR A 47 -12.45 3.80 15.41
N CYS A 48 -13.50 3.36 16.11
CA CYS A 48 -14.30 2.20 15.73
C CYS A 48 -15.30 2.54 14.64
N GLN A 49 -15.40 1.66 13.65
CA GLN A 49 -16.51 1.64 12.72
C GLN A 49 -17.74 0.99 13.38
N GLY A 50 -18.83 1.74 13.50
CA GLY A 50 -20.07 1.27 14.11
C GLY A 50 -20.00 1.16 15.63
N LYS A 51 -20.69 0.19 16.21
CA LYS A 51 -20.70 -0.02 17.67
C LYS A 51 -19.43 -0.69 18.15
N PHE A 52 -18.80 -0.08 19.15
CA PHE A 52 -17.67 -0.68 19.82
C PHE A 52 -18.14 -1.72 20.84
N THR A 53 -17.68 -2.94 20.71
CA THR A 53 -17.77 -3.98 21.72
C THR A 53 -16.42 -4.67 21.88
N PRO A 54 -16.05 -5.12 23.09
CA PRO A 54 -14.75 -5.79 23.29
C PRO A 54 -14.53 -7.03 22.41
N ALA A 55 -15.61 -7.71 22.05
CA ALA A 55 -15.58 -8.92 21.21
C ALA A 55 -15.63 -8.62 19.71
N SER A 56 -16.12 -7.45 19.31
CA SER A 56 -16.34 -7.13 17.89
C SER A 56 -16.24 -5.64 17.68
N PHE A 57 -15.11 -5.20 17.14
CA PHE A 57 -14.91 -3.85 16.64
C PHE A 57 -14.10 -3.88 15.35
N GLY A 58 -14.29 -2.88 14.52
CA GLY A 58 -13.51 -2.65 13.31
C GLY A 58 -12.97 -1.23 13.30
N ARG A 59 -12.22 -0.90 12.28
CA ARG A 59 -11.77 0.46 11.99
C ARG A 59 -12.35 0.88 10.65
N ASP A 60 -12.68 2.14 10.53
CA ASP A 60 -13.21 2.69 9.28
C ASP A 60 -12.10 2.91 8.25
N HIS A 61 -12.49 3.15 7.01
CA HIS A 61 -11.58 3.53 5.94
C HIS A 61 -11.01 4.92 6.17
N HIS A 62 -9.69 5.08 5.92
CA HIS A 62 -9.01 6.36 6.04
C HIS A 62 -8.09 6.59 4.84
N PRO A 63 -8.62 7.21 3.76
CA PRO A 63 -7.87 7.35 2.50
C PRO A 63 -6.72 8.35 2.58
N LYS A 64 -6.71 9.22 3.59
CA LYS A 64 -5.73 10.33 3.70
C LYS A 64 -4.42 9.96 4.38
N CYS A 65 -4.33 8.79 5.02
CA CYS A 65 -3.12 8.38 5.73
C CYS A 65 -3.01 6.86 5.75
N PHE A 66 -2.02 6.32 5.06
CA PHE A 66 -1.70 4.90 5.07
C PHE A 66 -0.27 4.65 4.60
N SER A 67 0.23 3.48 4.86
CA SER A 67 1.56 3.04 4.44
C SER A 67 1.47 1.87 3.48
N ILE A 68 2.40 1.83 2.54
CA ILE A 68 2.67 0.69 1.67
C ILE A 68 4.12 0.29 1.84
N TRP A 69 4.48 -0.92 1.46
CA TRP A 69 5.89 -1.26 1.28
C TRP A 69 6.14 -1.83 -0.11
N MET A 70 7.38 -1.67 -0.56
CA MET A 70 7.84 -2.15 -1.86
C MET A 70 9.17 -2.87 -1.70
N ALA A 71 9.43 -3.84 -2.58
CA ALA A 71 10.68 -4.56 -2.63
C ALA A 71 11.08 -4.88 -4.08
N GLY A 72 12.37 -4.81 -4.39
CA GLY A 72 12.91 -5.11 -5.71
C GLY A 72 12.69 -4.00 -6.74
N GLY A 73 12.92 -4.31 -8.01
CA GLY A 73 12.66 -3.41 -9.15
C GLY A 73 13.33 -2.04 -9.03
N GLY A 74 14.54 -1.95 -8.47
CA GLY A 74 15.27 -0.69 -8.30
C GLY A 74 14.92 0.12 -7.05
N ILE A 75 14.00 -0.36 -6.19
CA ILE A 75 13.69 0.32 -4.92
C ILE A 75 14.88 0.25 -3.96
N LYS A 76 15.17 1.40 -3.31
CA LYS A 76 16.21 1.50 -2.30
C LYS A 76 15.85 0.67 -1.07
N ALA A 77 16.57 -0.41 -0.86
CA ALA A 77 16.34 -1.30 0.28
C ALA A 77 16.61 -0.62 1.62
N GLY A 78 15.81 -0.95 2.65
CA GLY A 78 15.98 -0.45 4.01
C GLY A 78 15.66 1.05 4.18
N HIS A 79 14.99 1.67 3.21
CA HIS A 79 14.58 3.06 3.27
C HIS A 79 13.14 3.18 3.76
N SER A 80 12.90 4.15 4.66
CA SER A 80 11.56 4.59 5.05
C SER A 80 11.38 6.03 4.63
N HIS A 81 10.21 6.37 4.11
CA HIS A 81 9.84 7.70 3.67
C HIS A 81 8.54 8.15 4.33
N GLY A 82 8.52 9.39 4.77
CA GLY A 82 7.37 9.98 5.43
C GLY A 82 7.20 9.57 6.89
N ARG A 83 6.37 10.32 7.61
CA ARG A 83 6.04 10.08 9.00
C ARG A 83 4.61 10.50 9.31
N THR A 84 3.92 9.69 10.09
CA THR A 84 2.58 9.98 10.60
C THR A 84 2.63 10.47 12.04
N ASP A 85 1.49 10.98 12.54
CA ASP A 85 1.28 11.17 13.96
C ASP A 85 1.21 9.81 14.70
N ASP A 86 1.20 9.85 16.02
CA ASP A 86 1.19 8.66 16.89
C ASP A 86 -0.05 7.79 16.71
N TYR A 87 -1.11 8.34 16.12
CA TYR A 87 -2.35 7.63 15.86
C TYR A 87 -2.45 7.08 14.43
N GLY A 88 -1.46 7.40 13.55
CA GLY A 88 -1.53 7.05 12.14
C GLY A 88 -2.70 7.71 11.41
N TYR A 89 -3.11 8.88 11.89
CA TYR A 89 -4.29 9.57 11.37
C TYR A 89 -3.92 10.73 10.43
N ASN A 90 -2.86 11.46 10.73
CA ASN A 90 -2.35 12.53 9.89
C ASN A 90 -0.93 12.24 9.42
N ILE A 91 -0.62 12.64 8.20
CA ILE A 91 0.76 12.68 7.71
C ILE A 91 1.39 13.97 8.24
N LEU A 92 2.54 13.86 8.90
CA LEU A 92 3.27 15.00 9.45
C LEU A 92 4.35 15.51 8.51
N GLU A 93 4.97 14.60 7.76
CA GLU A 93 6.01 14.93 6.80
C GLU A 93 6.14 13.86 5.72
N GLY A 94 6.64 14.25 4.54
CA GLY A 94 6.92 13.33 3.45
C GLY A 94 5.66 12.67 2.90
N ASP A 95 4.58 13.42 2.76
CA ASP A 95 3.38 12.96 2.09
C ASP A 95 3.67 12.62 0.62
N VAL A 96 3.06 11.53 0.15
CA VAL A 96 3.17 11.09 -1.23
C VAL A 96 1.78 11.05 -1.84
N HIS A 97 1.53 11.93 -2.79
CA HIS A 97 0.27 11.91 -3.52
C HIS A 97 0.18 10.66 -4.41
N VAL A 98 -1.03 10.18 -4.68
CA VAL A 98 -1.24 9.00 -5.52
C VAL A 98 -0.63 9.15 -6.91
N HIS A 99 -0.61 10.35 -7.47
CA HIS A 99 0.03 10.63 -8.77
C HIS A 99 1.55 10.49 -8.68
N ASP A 100 2.19 10.96 -7.62
CA ASP A 100 3.64 10.82 -7.41
C ASP A 100 4.02 9.34 -7.22
N PHE A 101 3.17 8.60 -6.53
CA PHE A 101 3.32 7.15 -6.41
C PHE A 101 3.28 6.46 -7.78
N HIS A 102 2.27 6.76 -8.62
CA HIS A 102 2.18 6.20 -9.95
C HIS A 102 3.32 6.64 -10.87
N ALA A 103 3.74 7.91 -10.79
CA ALA A 103 4.90 8.40 -11.52
C ALA A 103 6.18 7.62 -11.14
N THR A 104 6.36 7.34 -9.85
CA THR A 104 7.46 6.50 -9.35
C THR A 104 7.40 5.09 -9.91
N LEU A 105 6.23 4.46 -9.93
CA LEU A 105 6.06 3.11 -10.50
C LEU A 105 6.38 3.09 -12.00
N LEU A 106 5.87 4.05 -12.75
CA LEU A 106 6.15 4.16 -14.19
C LEU A 106 7.64 4.37 -14.45
N HIS A 107 8.29 5.23 -13.67
CA HIS A 107 9.73 5.44 -13.76
C HIS A 107 10.52 4.14 -13.54
N LEU A 108 10.18 3.36 -12.50
CA LEU A 108 10.82 2.07 -12.21
C LEU A 108 10.58 1.03 -13.31
N LEU A 109 9.48 1.14 -14.03
CA LEU A 109 9.18 0.33 -15.23
C LEU A 109 9.84 0.84 -16.51
N GLY A 110 10.63 1.91 -16.43
CA GLY A 110 11.28 2.54 -17.59
C GLY A 110 10.32 3.34 -18.49
N ILE A 111 9.17 3.71 -17.96
CA ILE A 111 8.14 4.48 -18.71
C ILE A 111 8.19 5.94 -18.26
N ASP A 112 8.34 6.85 -19.22
CA ASP A 112 8.20 8.27 -18.96
C ASP A 112 6.72 8.64 -18.78
N HIS A 113 6.34 8.96 -17.55
CA HIS A 113 4.95 9.25 -17.20
C HIS A 113 4.42 10.56 -17.79
N GLU A 114 5.29 11.51 -18.15
CA GLU A 114 4.90 12.76 -18.81
C GLU A 114 4.58 12.56 -20.28
N GLN A 115 5.17 11.54 -20.90
CA GLN A 115 4.93 11.18 -22.31
C GLN A 115 3.86 10.09 -22.47
N LEU A 116 3.51 9.39 -21.40
CA LEU A 116 2.50 8.34 -21.43
C LEU A 116 1.10 8.94 -21.59
N THR A 117 0.52 8.74 -22.77
CA THR A 117 -0.84 9.17 -23.08
C THR A 117 -1.71 7.98 -23.44
N PHE A 118 -2.97 8.03 -23.07
CA PHE A 118 -3.98 7.07 -23.51
C PHE A 118 -5.27 7.80 -23.86
N GLN A 119 -5.93 7.32 -24.89
CA GLN A 119 -7.19 7.91 -25.35
C GLN A 119 -8.35 7.22 -24.64
N THR A 120 -9.11 7.96 -23.84
CA THR A 120 -10.41 7.52 -23.32
C THR A 120 -11.52 8.03 -24.24
N LYS A 121 -12.56 7.20 -24.46
CA LYS A 121 -13.78 7.73 -25.06
C LYS A 121 -14.41 8.71 -24.07
N ALA A 122 -14.53 9.97 -24.46
CA ALA A 122 -15.27 10.95 -23.69
C ALA A 122 -16.72 10.45 -23.56
N VAL A 123 -17.18 10.21 -22.35
CA VAL A 123 -18.61 10.04 -22.08
C VAL A 123 -19.19 11.45 -22.10
N ILE A 124 -19.79 11.82 -23.24
CA ILE A 124 -20.60 13.04 -23.31
C ILE A 124 -21.88 12.69 -22.57
N SER A 125 -22.02 13.15 -21.33
CA SER A 125 -23.30 13.19 -20.65
C SER A 125 -24.16 14.25 -21.34
N ALA A 126 -25.25 13.84 -21.92
CA ALA A 126 -26.30 14.71 -22.41
C ALA A 126 -27.05 15.37 -21.26
#